data_285d2844b65beda3504500b8440c3304
#
_entry.id   285d2844b65beda3504500b8440c3304
#
_cell.length_a   1.000
_cell.length_b   1.000
_cell.length_c   1.000
_cell.angle_alpha   90.00
_cell.angle_beta   90.00
_cell.angle_gamma   90.00
#
_symmetry.space_group_name_H-M   'P 1'
#
loop_
_entity.id
_entity.type
_entity.pdbx_description
1 polymer ?
#
loop_
_entity_poly.entity_id
_entity_poly.type
_entity_poly.pdbx_seq_one_letter_code
_entity_poly.pdbx_strand_id
1 'polypeptide(L)' 'MEKKTTLIVNGQEIPLNEFVNGFFASTILGMIASLRGVPEPRTVEIRVEVSDTKAG' A
#
# COMPACT_ATOMS: atom_id res chain seq x y z
N MET A 1 -5.94 7.16 16.36
CA MET A 1 -6.42 6.82 15.08
C MET A 1 -5.80 5.55 14.63
N GLU A 2 -6.57 4.60 14.21
CA GLU A 2 -6.03 3.32 13.83
C GLU A 2 -5.69 3.26 12.36
N LYS A 3 -4.59 2.66 12.01
CA LYS A 3 -4.23 2.48 10.64
C LYS A 3 -4.25 1.01 10.37
N LYS A 4 -5.00 0.59 9.41
CA LYS A 4 -5.08 -0.81 9.07
C LYS A 4 -4.59 -0.98 7.64
N THR A 5 -3.64 -1.86 7.44
CA THR A 5 -3.07 -2.12 6.13
C THR A 5 -3.38 -3.54 5.72
N THR A 6 -3.86 -3.71 4.51
CA THR A 6 -4.13 -5.02 3.97
C THR A 6 -3.28 -5.19 2.72
N LEU A 7 -2.55 -6.28 2.63
CA LEU A 7 -1.72 -6.53 1.47
C LEU A 7 -2.27 -7.73 0.72
N ILE A 8 -2.51 -7.56 -0.56
CA ILE A 8 -3.02 -8.64 -1.38
C ILE A 8 -2.06 -8.83 -2.55
N VAL A 9 -1.54 -10.05 -2.70
CA VAL A 9 -0.61 -10.35 -3.76
C VAL A 9 -1.19 -11.48 -4.58
N ASN A 10 -1.37 -11.26 -5.86
CA ASN A 10 -1.96 -12.22 -6.79
C ASN A 10 -3.32 -12.68 -6.28
N GLY A 11 -4.09 -11.77 -5.78
CA GLY A 11 -5.44 -12.08 -5.30
C GLY A 11 -5.49 -12.74 -3.94
N GLN A 12 -4.35 -12.89 -3.29
CA GLN A 12 -4.33 -13.57 -2.02
C GLN A 12 -3.89 -12.62 -0.93
N GLU A 13 -4.60 -12.57 0.15
CA GLU A 13 -4.27 -11.68 1.23
C GLU A 13 -3.08 -12.21 1.99
N ILE A 14 -2.08 -11.40 2.19
CA ILE A 14 -0.86 -11.77 2.88
C ILE A 14 -0.94 -11.21 4.29
N PRO A 15 -0.82 -12.04 5.30
CA PRO A 15 -0.93 -11.54 6.67
C PRO A 15 0.26 -10.67 7.03
N LEU A 16 0.00 -9.61 7.76
CA LEU A 16 1.04 -8.71 8.19
C LEU A 16 1.04 -8.66 9.70
N ASN A 17 2.21 -8.66 10.30
CA ASN A 17 2.28 -8.53 11.73
C ASN A 17 2.18 -7.04 12.06
N GLU A 18 2.12 -6.72 13.34
CA GLU A 18 1.90 -5.35 13.74
C GLU A 18 3.01 -4.43 13.28
N PHE A 19 4.23 -4.87 13.31
CA PHE A 19 5.34 -4.02 12.93
C PHE A 19 5.27 -3.71 11.42
N VAL A 20 5.02 -4.71 10.60
CA VAL A 20 4.99 -4.53 9.17
C VAL A 20 3.77 -3.71 8.77
N ASN A 21 2.64 -3.92 9.46
CA ASN A 21 1.45 -3.15 9.19
C ASN A 21 1.73 -1.67 9.42
N GLY A 22 2.34 -1.32 10.54
CA GLY A 22 2.66 0.06 10.81
C GLY A 22 3.68 0.63 9.84
N PHE A 23 4.65 -0.20 9.45
CA PHE A 23 5.68 0.26 8.54
C PHE A 23 5.08 0.56 7.16
N PHE A 24 4.23 -0.33 6.64
CA PHE A 24 3.62 -0.09 5.35
C PHE A 24 2.71 1.15 5.43
N ALA A 25 1.91 1.26 6.45
CA ALA A 25 0.98 2.37 6.56
C ALA A 25 1.73 3.70 6.61
N SER A 26 2.79 3.77 7.41
CA SER A 26 3.54 5.00 7.55
C SER A 26 4.26 5.35 6.25
N THR A 27 4.83 4.36 5.58
CA THR A 27 5.55 4.60 4.35
C THR A 27 4.61 5.09 3.26
N ILE A 28 3.47 4.43 3.10
CA ILE A 28 2.54 4.80 2.06
C ILE A 28 1.94 6.18 2.34
N LEU A 29 1.57 6.45 3.57
CA LEU A 29 1.01 7.75 3.88
C LEU A 29 2.05 8.84 3.71
N GLY A 30 3.33 8.53 3.99
CA GLY A 30 4.39 9.50 3.76
C GLY A 30 4.56 9.81 2.28
N MET A 31 4.43 8.80 1.44
CA MET A 31 4.54 9.02 0.00
C MET A 31 3.38 9.87 -0.49
N ILE A 32 2.19 9.62 0.02
CA ILE A 32 1.03 10.37 -0.43
C ILE A 32 1.12 11.80 0.04
N ALA A 33 1.67 12.04 1.22
CA ALA A 33 1.77 13.39 1.73
C ALA A 33 2.67 14.27 0.87
N SER A 34 3.54 13.65 0.06
CA SER A 34 4.40 14.44 -0.80
C SER A 34 3.74 14.77 -2.12
N LEU A 35 2.54 14.29 -2.39
CA LEU A 35 1.88 14.57 -3.63
C LEU A 35 1.05 15.83 -3.48
N ARG A 36 0.88 16.57 -4.59
CA ARG A 36 0.09 17.77 -4.54
C ARG A 36 -1.33 17.47 -4.89
N GLY A 37 -2.24 18.22 -4.36
CA GLY A 37 -3.64 18.09 -4.73
C GLY A 37 -4.33 16.89 -4.12
N VAL A 38 -3.69 16.22 -3.18
CA VAL A 38 -4.30 15.07 -2.56
C VAL A 38 -4.83 15.48 -1.21
N PRO A 39 -6.10 15.27 -0.93
CA PRO A 39 -6.65 15.66 0.36
C PRO A 39 -6.20 14.69 1.43
N GLU A 40 -6.52 14.97 2.65
CA GLU A 40 -6.12 14.12 3.74
C GLU A 40 -6.70 12.74 3.51
N PRO A 41 -5.91 11.71 3.46
CA PRO A 41 -6.42 10.41 3.09
C PRO A 41 -7.14 9.72 4.23
N ARG A 42 -8.27 9.13 3.90
CA ARG A 42 -8.97 8.30 4.86
C ARG A 42 -8.83 6.88 4.38
N THR A 43 -8.78 6.65 3.10
CA THR A 43 -8.63 5.34 2.52
C THR A 43 -7.66 5.47 1.37
N VAL A 44 -6.71 4.57 1.29
CA VAL A 44 -5.72 4.62 0.23
C VAL A 44 -5.67 3.25 -0.42
N GLU A 45 -5.78 3.24 -1.75
CA GLU A 45 -5.66 2.00 -2.48
C GLU A 45 -4.51 2.12 -3.46
N ILE A 46 -3.63 1.14 -3.52
CA ILE A 46 -2.53 1.13 -4.44
C ILE A 46 -2.59 -0.16 -5.21
N ARG A 47 -2.48 -0.08 -6.53
CA ARG A 47 -2.49 -1.26 -7.34
C ARG A 47 -1.22 -1.25 -8.18
N VAL A 48 -0.42 -2.29 -8.05
CA VAL A 48 0.79 -2.41 -8.82
C VAL A 48 0.69 -3.70 -9.62
N GLU A 49 0.75 -3.60 -10.93
CA GLU A 49 0.65 -4.79 -11.76
C GLU A 49 2.00 -5.05 -12.37
N VAL A 50 2.48 -6.27 -12.21
CA VAL A 50 3.78 -6.62 -12.74
C VAL A 50 3.55 -7.46 -13.97
N SER A 51 4.07 -6.97 -15.08
CA SER A 51 3.86 -7.66 -16.32
C SER A 51 5.01 -8.62 -16.49
N ASP A 52 4.71 -9.87 -16.56
CA ASP A 52 5.73 -10.85 -16.72
C ASP A 52 5.97 -11.06 -18.16
N THR A 53 6.36 -10.11 -18.87
CA THR A 53 6.51 -10.29 -20.23
C THR A 53 7.76 -10.97 -20.36
N LYS A 54 7.80 -12.10 -20.68
CA LYS A 54 8.86 -12.75 -20.93
C LYS A 54 9.40 -12.23 -22.04
N ALA A 55 9.64 -11.34 -22.24
CA ALA A 55 10.13 -10.78 -23.34
C ALA A 55 11.14 -11.60 -23.79
N GLY A 56 11.14 -12.45 -23.69
CA GLY A 56 12.25 -13.18 -24.26
C GLY A 56 12.76 -12.47 -24.39
#